data_4645b61fc2e140c62366eab347234dab
#
_entry.id   4645b61fc2e140c62366eab347234dab
#
_cell.length_a   1.000
_cell.length_b   1.000
_cell.length_c   1.000
_cell.angle_alpha   90.00
_cell.angle_beta   90.00
_cell.angle_gamma   90.00
#
_symmetry.space_group_name_H-M   'P 1'
#
loop_
_entity.id
_entity.type
_entity.pdbx_description
1 polymer ?
#
loop_
_entity_poly.entity_id
_entity_poly.type
_entity_poly.pdbx_seq_one_letter_code
_entity_poly.pdbx_strand_id
1 'polypeptide(L)'
;GTLTSGPTFRSWTPTTNPTRYFPKFSTVLAGNLKNNADWEAVSTVARATNFRVTVRDNNADVAKKQTQSALQKVTVHANGPFKITSTKVYNNAPGPLTWDVVGTNAAPFNVANVKIDYTADNGATWTELAASTPNDGTEDFSFASFPTNTALKVRISAIGNVFYAIAPVTVSAIVACDGTAPAGLNVSGVTTAAAVVAWD
;
A
#
# COMPACT_ATOMS: atom_id res chain seq x y z
N GLY A 1 -8.02 -7.82 -12.80
CA GLY A 1 -8.72 -8.59 -13.81
C GLY A 1 -9.92 -9.35 -13.27
N THR A 2 -10.97 -9.45 -14.06
CA THR A 2 -12.23 -10.10 -13.70
C THR A 2 -12.29 -11.58 -14.10
N LEU A 3 -11.22 -12.12 -14.70
CA LEU A 3 -11.16 -13.52 -15.10
C LEU A 3 -11.06 -14.44 -13.88
N THR A 4 -11.89 -15.46 -13.85
CA THR A 4 -11.93 -16.48 -12.78
C THR A 4 -10.93 -17.62 -13.04
N SER A 5 -10.39 -17.73 -14.26
CA SER A 5 -9.41 -18.75 -14.66
C SER A 5 -8.41 -18.19 -15.67
N GLY A 6 -7.40 -18.97 -16.01
CA GLY A 6 -6.34 -18.58 -16.94
C GLY A 6 -5.26 -17.69 -16.31
N PRO A 7 -4.17 -17.40 -17.03
CA PRO A 7 -3.06 -16.59 -16.54
C PRO A 7 -3.44 -15.11 -16.47
N THR A 8 -2.99 -14.43 -15.41
CA THR A 8 -3.09 -12.97 -15.25
C THR A 8 -1.73 -12.29 -15.21
N PHE A 9 -0.67 -13.08 -15.25
CA PHE A 9 0.71 -12.63 -15.29
C PHE A 9 1.50 -13.51 -16.27
N ARG A 10 2.58 -12.96 -16.82
CA ARG A 10 3.46 -13.64 -17.76
C ARG A 10 4.86 -13.86 -17.17
N SER A 11 5.61 -14.78 -17.77
CA SER A 11 7.02 -14.97 -17.47
C SER A 11 7.84 -13.78 -17.98
N TRP A 12 8.91 -13.46 -17.26
CA TRP A 12 9.88 -12.43 -17.61
C TRP A 12 11.26 -13.07 -17.86
N THR A 13 12.12 -12.33 -18.53
CA THR A 13 13.53 -12.71 -18.66
C THR A 13 14.12 -12.95 -17.27
N PRO A 14 14.87 -14.02 -17.08
CA PRO A 14 15.54 -14.30 -15.81
C PRO A 14 16.44 -13.13 -15.36
N THR A 15 16.48 -12.90 -14.04
CA THR A 15 17.30 -11.88 -13.40
C THR A 15 18.00 -12.47 -12.18
N THR A 16 19.08 -11.85 -11.73
CA THR A 16 19.76 -12.20 -10.49
C THR A 16 19.02 -11.67 -9.25
N ASN A 17 18.06 -10.73 -9.42
CA ASN A 17 17.24 -10.25 -8.32
C ASN A 17 16.23 -11.35 -7.92
N PRO A 18 16.23 -11.83 -6.66
CA PRO A 18 15.32 -12.88 -6.22
C PRO A 18 13.89 -12.40 -6.00
N THR A 19 13.65 -11.07 -6.06
CA THR A 19 12.32 -10.49 -5.79
C THR A 19 11.60 -10.12 -7.08
N ARG A 20 10.36 -10.56 -7.20
CA ARG A 20 9.45 -10.13 -8.26
C ARG A 20 8.15 -9.62 -7.68
N TYR A 21 7.68 -8.48 -8.17
CA TYR A 21 6.38 -7.88 -7.87
C TYR A 21 5.34 -8.25 -8.93
N PHE A 22 4.09 -8.39 -8.52
CA PHE A 22 2.93 -8.69 -9.36
C PHE A 22 1.81 -7.68 -9.11
N PRO A 23 1.51 -6.78 -10.08
CA PRO A 23 2.20 -6.57 -11.36
C PRO A 23 3.61 -5.99 -11.17
N LYS A 24 4.30 -5.73 -12.27
CA LYS A 24 5.63 -5.09 -12.31
C LYS A 24 5.67 -3.87 -11.37
N PHE A 25 6.75 -3.74 -10.60
CA PHE A 25 6.83 -2.74 -9.53
C PHE A 25 6.57 -1.31 -9.99
N SER A 26 7.09 -0.92 -11.17
CA SER A 26 6.82 0.40 -11.75
C SER A 26 5.33 0.66 -12.02
N THR A 27 4.57 -0.38 -12.34
CA THR A 27 3.11 -0.31 -12.51
C THR A 27 2.42 0.00 -11.18
N VAL A 28 2.83 -0.67 -10.11
CA VAL A 28 2.28 -0.42 -8.76
C VAL A 28 2.67 0.97 -8.26
N LEU A 29 3.93 1.39 -8.47
CA LEU A 29 4.39 2.73 -8.12
C LEU A 29 3.61 3.85 -8.83
N ALA A 30 3.13 3.59 -10.05
CA ALA A 30 2.25 4.51 -10.79
C ALA A 30 0.78 4.46 -10.30
N GLY A 31 0.47 3.71 -9.24
CA GLY A 31 -0.90 3.56 -8.71
C GLY A 31 -1.79 2.63 -9.53
N ASN A 32 -1.22 1.83 -10.44
CA ASN A 32 -1.97 0.93 -11.30
C ASN A 32 -1.85 -0.53 -10.84
N LEU A 33 -2.94 -1.27 -10.96
CA LEU A 33 -3.01 -2.72 -10.68
C LEU A 33 -3.15 -3.56 -11.96
N LYS A 34 -3.05 -2.89 -13.12
CA LYS A 34 -3.16 -3.49 -14.44
C LYS A 34 -2.20 -2.79 -15.40
N ASN A 35 -1.50 -3.58 -16.20
CA ASN A 35 -0.66 -3.10 -17.29
C ASN A 35 -0.92 -3.96 -18.54
N ASN A 36 -1.61 -3.40 -19.52
CA ASN A 36 -1.96 -4.12 -20.73
C ASN A 36 -0.75 -4.41 -21.62
N ALA A 37 0.25 -3.52 -21.64
CA ALA A 37 1.47 -3.70 -22.43
C ALA A 37 2.30 -4.88 -21.93
N ASP A 38 2.29 -5.10 -20.62
CA ASP A 38 2.99 -6.21 -19.98
C ASP A 38 2.10 -7.46 -19.77
N TRP A 39 0.81 -7.38 -20.11
CA TRP A 39 -0.17 -8.47 -19.93
C TRP A 39 -0.29 -8.90 -18.45
N GLU A 40 -0.24 -7.95 -17.55
CA GLU A 40 -0.33 -8.18 -16.11
C GLU A 40 -1.56 -7.48 -15.51
N ALA A 41 -2.28 -8.20 -14.65
CA ALA A 41 -3.41 -7.64 -13.92
C ALA A 41 -3.61 -8.37 -12.59
N VAL A 42 -3.73 -7.61 -11.49
CA VAL A 42 -4.21 -8.13 -10.22
C VAL A 42 -5.65 -8.63 -10.39
N SER A 43 -5.96 -9.76 -9.81
CA SER A 43 -7.33 -10.27 -9.81
C SER A 43 -8.23 -9.41 -8.91
N THR A 44 -9.40 -9.04 -9.44
CA THR A 44 -10.45 -8.35 -8.69
C THR A 44 -11.59 -9.28 -8.30
N VAL A 45 -11.42 -10.58 -8.52
CA VAL A 45 -12.35 -11.64 -8.16
C VAL A 45 -11.64 -12.73 -7.38
N ALA A 46 -12.37 -13.44 -6.53
CA ALA A 46 -11.83 -14.58 -5.79
C ALA A 46 -11.41 -15.68 -6.76
N ARG A 47 -10.17 -16.13 -6.64
CA ARG A 47 -9.60 -17.23 -7.45
C ARG A 47 -8.29 -17.74 -6.88
N ALA A 48 -7.90 -18.93 -7.30
CA ALA A 48 -6.56 -19.46 -7.09
C ALA A 48 -5.71 -19.32 -8.36
N THR A 49 -4.44 -18.96 -8.17
CA THR A 49 -3.45 -18.87 -9.25
C THR A 49 -2.19 -19.61 -8.83
N ASN A 50 -1.64 -20.42 -9.71
CA ASN A 50 -0.39 -21.12 -9.48
C ASN A 50 0.76 -20.38 -10.16
N PHE A 51 1.77 -20.05 -9.38
CA PHE A 51 3.03 -19.49 -9.84
C PHE A 51 4.10 -20.56 -9.80
N ARG A 52 4.93 -20.62 -10.84
CA ARG A 52 6.12 -21.47 -10.85
C ARG A 52 7.37 -20.59 -10.74
N VAL A 53 8.13 -20.80 -9.69
CA VAL A 53 9.46 -20.20 -9.53
C VAL A 53 10.49 -21.18 -10.07
N THR A 54 11.34 -20.71 -10.96
CA THR A 54 12.43 -21.53 -11.54
C THR A 54 13.76 -20.85 -11.26
N VAL A 55 14.67 -21.57 -10.64
CA VAL A 55 16.04 -21.13 -10.35
C VAL A 55 17.02 -21.92 -11.20
N ARG A 56 18.02 -21.23 -11.75
CA ARG A 56 19.11 -21.80 -12.54
C ARG A 56 20.43 -21.32 -11.98
N ASP A 57 21.39 -22.22 -11.91
CA ASP A 57 22.74 -21.90 -11.42
C ASP A 57 23.61 -21.17 -12.46
N ASN A 58 23.17 -21.17 -13.75
CA ASN A 58 23.91 -20.62 -14.89
C ASN A 58 25.36 -21.09 -15.00
N ASN A 59 25.64 -22.31 -14.55
CA ASN A 59 26.99 -22.91 -14.64
C ASN A 59 27.54 -22.83 -16.08
N ALA A 60 28.79 -22.40 -16.25
CA ALA A 60 29.44 -22.30 -17.54
C ALA A 60 29.61 -23.67 -18.21
N ASP A 61 29.88 -24.72 -17.41
CA ASP A 61 29.91 -26.09 -17.87
C ASP A 61 28.48 -26.62 -18.09
N VAL A 62 28.12 -26.82 -19.35
CA VAL A 62 26.77 -27.27 -19.73
C VAL A 62 26.40 -28.61 -19.09
N ALA A 63 27.37 -29.48 -18.88
CA ALA A 63 27.16 -30.81 -18.25
C ALA A 63 26.81 -30.70 -16.75
N LYS A 64 27.13 -29.60 -16.12
CA LYS A 64 26.90 -29.33 -14.69
C LYS A 64 25.75 -28.39 -14.42
N LYS A 65 25.07 -27.87 -15.46
CA LYS A 65 23.92 -26.98 -15.30
C LYS A 65 22.79 -27.64 -14.55
N GLN A 66 22.30 -26.93 -13.53
CA GLN A 66 21.15 -27.37 -12.73
C GLN A 66 20.00 -26.38 -12.79
N THR A 67 18.80 -26.92 -12.77
CA THR A 67 17.55 -26.13 -12.72
C THR A 67 16.63 -26.78 -11.70
N GLN A 68 16.12 -25.96 -10.80
CA GLN A 68 15.11 -26.36 -9.83
C GLN A 68 13.86 -25.50 -10.00
N SER A 69 12.70 -26.06 -9.74
CA SER A 69 11.46 -25.29 -9.75
C SER A 69 10.54 -25.69 -8.61
N ALA A 70 9.82 -24.69 -8.08
CA ALA A 70 8.78 -24.86 -7.07
C ALA A 70 7.47 -24.26 -7.55
N LEU A 71 6.37 -24.88 -7.15
CA LEU A 71 5.02 -24.38 -7.39
C LEU A 71 4.53 -23.61 -6.16
N GLN A 72 4.08 -22.37 -6.36
CA GLN A 72 3.47 -21.56 -5.33
C GLN A 72 2.01 -21.26 -5.70
N LYS A 73 1.08 -21.72 -4.88
CA LYS A 73 -0.34 -21.37 -5.02
C LYS A 73 -0.62 -20.08 -4.27
N VAL A 74 -1.26 -19.12 -4.94
CA VAL A 74 -1.78 -17.88 -4.34
C VAL A 74 -3.29 -17.88 -4.48
N THR A 75 -4.01 -17.71 -3.37
CA THR A 75 -5.46 -17.62 -3.35
C THR A 75 -5.89 -16.18 -3.11
N VAL A 76 -6.60 -15.60 -4.06
CA VAL A 76 -7.22 -14.29 -3.93
C VAL A 76 -8.63 -14.49 -3.38
N HIS A 77 -8.98 -13.77 -2.33
CA HIS A 77 -10.30 -13.76 -1.71
C HIS A 77 -11.13 -12.57 -2.18
N ALA A 78 -12.42 -12.62 -1.91
CA ALA A 78 -13.35 -11.53 -2.24
C ALA A 78 -13.22 -10.31 -1.30
N ASN A 79 -12.52 -10.46 -0.17
CA ASN A 79 -12.21 -9.37 0.76
C ASN A 79 -11.25 -8.38 0.11
N GLY A 80 -11.43 -7.10 0.38
CA GLY A 80 -10.45 -6.12 -0.08
C GLY A 80 -11.00 -5.07 -1.03
N PRO A 81 -10.14 -4.23 -1.52
CA PRO A 81 -8.66 -4.31 -1.45
C PRO A 81 -8.09 -3.90 -0.09
N PHE A 82 -7.00 -4.55 0.34
CA PHE A 82 -6.10 -4.02 1.35
C PHE A 82 -5.45 -2.76 0.78
N LYS A 83 -5.63 -1.61 1.40
CA LYS A 83 -5.17 -0.31 0.87
C LYS A 83 -4.87 0.68 1.98
N ILE A 84 -3.93 1.59 1.74
CA ILE A 84 -3.67 2.75 2.57
C ILE A 84 -4.78 3.78 2.32
N THR A 85 -5.36 4.32 3.38
CA THR A 85 -6.46 5.30 3.33
C THR A 85 -5.98 6.72 3.62
N SER A 86 -4.84 6.89 4.33
CA SER A 86 -4.23 8.19 4.52
C SER A 86 -3.79 8.81 3.21
N THR A 87 -4.11 10.08 3.02
CA THR A 87 -3.60 10.93 1.95
C THR A 87 -2.57 11.95 2.47
N LYS A 88 -2.49 12.09 3.79
CA LYS A 88 -1.58 12.99 4.49
C LYS A 88 -0.82 12.26 5.59
N VAL A 89 0.38 12.75 5.88
CA VAL A 89 1.22 12.40 7.01
C VAL A 89 1.74 13.70 7.62
N TYR A 90 2.24 13.68 8.87
CA TYR A 90 2.45 14.90 9.62
C TYR A 90 3.90 15.09 10.07
N ASN A 91 4.37 16.36 10.06
CA ASN A 91 5.75 16.70 10.37
C ASN A 91 5.97 17.46 11.68
N ASN A 92 4.93 18.05 12.26
CA ASN A 92 5.04 18.84 13.51
C ASN A 92 4.64 18.06 14.76
N ALA A 93 4.00 16.91 14.61
CA ALA A 93 3.69 15.96 15.66
C ALA A 93 3.46 14.57 15.05
N PRO A 94 3.57 13.47 15.83
CA PRO A 94 3.07 12.16 15.40
C PRO A 94 1.60 12.24 15.05
N GLY A 95 1.21 11.55 13.97
CA GLY A 95 -0.17 11.47 13.54
C GLY A 95 -0.45 10.19 12.76
N PRO A 96 -1.73 9.83 12.63
CA PRO A 96 -2.13 8.52 12.17
C PRO A 96 -1.85 8.31 10.67
N LEU A 97 -1.17 7.22 10.38
CA LEU A 97 -1.17 6.55 9.09
C LEU A 97 -2.21 5.44 9.15
N THR A 98 -3.20 5.47 8.26
CA THR A 98 -4.35 4.56 8.29
C THR A 98 -4.44 3.69 7.05
N TRP A 99 -5.01 2.49 7.21
CA TRP A 99 -5.25 1.54 6.13
C TRP A 99 -6.49 0.67 6.38
N ASP A 100 -7.09 0.17 5.30
CA ASP A 100 -8.19 -0.78 5.37
C ASP A 100 -7.63 -2.20 5.57
N VAL A 101 -7.86 -2.78 6.73
CA VAL A 101 -7.41 -4.15 7.09
C VAL A 101 -8.18 -5.21 6.31
N VAL A 102 -9.45 -4.98 6.01
CA VAL A 102 -10.38 -5.85 5.27
C VAL A 102 -10.40 -7.31 5.74
N GLY A 103 -10.20 -7.52 7.04
CA GLY A 103 -10.18 -8.85 7.66
C GLY A 103 -8.89 -9.64 7.42
N THR A 104 -7.82 -9.02 6.93
CA THR A 104 -6.55 -9.73 6.67
C THR A 104 -5.80 -10.14 7.94
N ASN A 105 -6.14 -9.57 9.09
CA ASN A 105 -5.63 -9.95 10.42
C ASN A 105 -6.26 -11.23 10.98
N ALA A 106 -7.33 -11.75 10.37
CA ALA A 106 -8.02 -12.97 10.75
C ALA A 106 -7.89 -14.07 9.67
N ALA A 107 -8.43 -15.25 9.95
CA ALA A 107 -8.50 -16.35 8.98
C ALA A 107 -9.27 -15.91 7.70
N PRO A 108 -8.83 -16.35 6.53
CA PRO A 108 -7.77 -17.30 6.25
C PRO A 108 -6.38 -16.66 6.10
N PHE A 109 -6.24 -15.34 6.19
CA PHE A 109 -4.98 -14.62 5.95
C PHE A 109 -4.02 -14.69 7.14
N ASN A 110 -4.55 -14.51 8.36
CA ASN A 110 -3.84 -14.57 9.63
C ASN A 110 -2.60 -13.64 9.69
N VAL A 111 -2.70 -12.45 9.09
CA VAL A 111 -1.61 -11.46 9.10
C VAL A 111 -1.78 -10.57 10.33
N ALA A 112 -1.18 -10.98 11.44
CA ALA A 112 -1.25 -10.24 12.69
C ALA A 112 -0.49 -8.92 12.65
N ASN A 113 0.63 -8.88 11.90
CA ASN A 113 1.50 -7.71 11.82
C ASN A 113 1.81 -7.33 10.37
N VAL A 114 2.13 -6.05 10.18
CA VAL A 114 2.57 -5.46 8.91
C VAL A 114 3.89 -4.72 9.11
N LYS A 115 4.67 -4.62 8.04
CA LYS A 115 5.83 -3.76 7.92
C LYS A 115 5.44 -2.48 7.20
N ILE A 116 5.97 -1.33 7.64
CA ILE A 116 5.69 -0.02 7.03
C ILE A 116 7.01 0.65 6.64
N ASP A 117 7.07 1.07 5.37
CA ASP A 117 8.18 1.81 4.78
C ASP A 117 7.67 3.05 4.04
N TYR A 118 8.55 4.04 3.83
CA TYR A 118 8.27 5.15 2.92
C TYR A 118 9.40 5.37 1.91
N THR A 119 9.09 6.09 0.85
CA THR A 119 10.05 6.55 -0.15
C THR A 119 9.82 8.00 -0.51
N ALA A 120 10.91 8.76 -0.69
CA ALA A 120 10.92 10.13 -1.18
C ALA A 120 11.43 10.24 -2.63
N ASP A 121 11.94 9.15 -3.20
CA ASP A 121 12.57 9.08 -4.52
C ASP A 121 11.81 8.15 -5.49
N ASN A 122 10.49 8.09 -5.31
CA ASN A 122 9.59 7.29 -6.12
C ASN A 122 9.94 5.79 -6.18
N GLY A 123 10.42 5.24 -5.06
CA GLY A 123 10.65 3.79 -4.88
C GLY A 123 12.05 3.33 -5.25
N ALA A 124 13.00 4.24 -5.52
CA ALA A 124 14.40 3.87 -5.72
C ALA A 124 15.03 3.41 -4.40
N THR A 125 14.73 4.11 -3.31
CA THR A 125 15.09 3.70 -1.94
C THR A 125 13.88 3.68 -1.02
N TRP A 126 13.91 2.83 0.00
CA TRP A 126 12.86 2.70 0.99
C TRP A 126 13.45 2.81 2.39
N THR A 127 12.85 3.69 3.19
CA THR A 127 13.22 3.89 4.60
C THR A 127 12.15 3.24 5.47
N GLU A 128 12.59 2.41 6.41
CA GLU A 128 11.70 1.72 7.35
C GLU A 128 11.15 2.69 8.38
N LEU A 129 9.82 2.66 8.60
CA LEU A 129 9.11 3.32 9.67
C LEU A 129 8.84 2.35 10.82
N ALA A 130 8.37 1.16 10.49
CA ALA A 130 8.15 0.08 11.44
C ALA A 130 8.48 -1.27 10.80
N ALA A 131 9.41 -2.02 11.40
CA ALA A 131 9.73 -3.38 10.97
C ALA A 131 8.56 -4.34 11.22
N SER A 132 7.76 -4.07 12.25
CA SER A 132 6.57 -4.83 12.60
C SER A 132 5.66 -3.98 13.51
N THR A 133 4.40 -3.84 13.10
CA THR A 133 3.34 -3.22 13.92
C THR A 133 2.04 -4.02 13.74
N PRO A 134 1.08 -3.97 14.69
CA PRO A 134 -0.20 -4.65 14.55
C PRO A 134 -0.92 -4.29 13.26
N ASN A 135 -1.58 -5.28 12.63
CA ASN A 135 -2.44 -5.05 11.47
C ASN A 135 -3.86 -4.69 11.93
N ASP A 136 -4.00 -3.54 12.58
CA ASP A 136 -5.26 -3.04 13.16
C ASP A 136 -5.86 -1.85 12.43
N GLY A 137 -5.14 -1.31 11.42
CA GLY A 137 -5.63 -0.25 10.54
C GLY A 137 -5.08 1.14 10.84
N THR A 138 -4.23 1.31 11.87
CA THR A 138 -3.65 2.61 12.20
C THR A 138 -2.32 2.48 12.95
N GLU A 139 -1.41 3.44 12.71
CA GLU A 139 -0.18 3.61 13.49
C GLU A 139 0.28 5.06 13.38
N ASP A 140 0.78 5.63 14.47
CA ASP A 140 1.22 7.03 14.52
C ASP A 140 2.69 7.16 14.11
N PHE A 141 2.98 8.07 13.15
CA PHE A 141 4.33 8.39 12.72
C PHE A 141 4.55 9.89 12.64
N SER A 142 5.82 10.30 12.85
CA SER A 142 6.29 11.65 12.63
C SER A 142 7.20 11.71 11.40
N PHE A 143 6.92 12.65 10.51
CA PHE A 143 7.72 12.94 9.31
C PHE A 143 8.48 14.28 9.45
N ALA A 144 8.99 14.56 10.66
CA ALA A 144 9.60 15.84 11.03
C ALA A 144 10.80 16.26 10.14
N SER A 145 11.46 15.32 9.47
CA SER A 145 12.55 15.61 8.54
C SER A 145 12.12 16.19 7.19
N PHE A 146 10.81 16.20 6.91
CA PHE A 146 10.27 16.68 5.63
C PHE A 146 9.48 17.98 5.79
N PRO A 147 9.68 18.98 4.92
CA PRO A 147 8.82 20.16 4.88
C PRO A 147 7.40 19.80 4.46
N THR A 148 6.44 20.65 4.83
CA THR A 148 5.04 20.55 4.35
C THR A 148 5.00 20.58 2.82
N ASN A 149 3.99 19.93 2.25
CA ASN A 149 3.79 19.73 0.81
C ASN A 149 4.81 18.82 0.13
N THR A 150 5.71 18.16 0.88
CA THR A 150 6.55 17.10 0.32
C THR A 150 5.69 15.91 -0.07
N ALA A 151 5.83 15.45 -1.31
CA ALA A 151 5.18 14.24 -1.80
C ALA A 151 6.03 13.00 -1.47
N LEU A 152 5.43 12.04 -0.79
CA LEU A 152 6.05 10.77 -0.44
C LEU A 152 5.16 9.62 -0.95
N LYS A 153 5.68 8.40 -0.93
CA LYS A 153 4.86 7.19 -1.00
C LYS A 153 5.12 6.33 0.21
N VAL A 154 4.06 5.77 0.76
CA VAL A 154 4.12 4.81 1.86
C VAL A 154 3.78 3.43 1.31
N ARG A 155 4.46 2.42 1.83
CA ARG A 155 4.19 1.01 1.56
C ARG A 155 3.89 0.30 2.87
N ILE A 156 2.80 -0.47 2.89
CA ILE A 156 2.45 -1.37 3.99
C ILE A 156 2.47 -2.79 3.42
N SER A 157 3.27 -3.66 4.02
CA SER A 157 3.51 -5.03 3.56
C SER A 157 3.12 -6.04 4.64
N ALA A 158 2.40 -7.08 4.25
CA ALA A 158 2.06 -8.18 5.14
C ALA A 158 3.31 -8.93 5.61
N ILE A 159 3.37 -9.27 6.89
CA ILE A 159 4.39 -10.16 7.44
C ILE A 159 3.83 -11.58 7.42
N GLY A 160 4.59 -12.50 6.79
CA GLY A 160 4.15 -13.90 6.64
C GLY A 160 3.12 -14.14 5.52
N ASN A 161 2.84 -13.13 4.69
CA ASN A 161 1.99 -13.25 3.50
C ASN A 161 2.58 -12.42 2.34
N VAL A 162 1.95 -12.45 1.16
CA VAL A 162 2.52 -11.88 -0.08
C VAL A 162 1.90 -10.56 -0.52
N PHE A 163 0.87 -10.06 0.16
CA PHE A 163 0.21 -8.83 -0.25
C PHE A 163 0.85 -7.58 0.37
N TYR A 164 0.72 -6.47 -0.33
CA TYR A 164 1.15 -5.14 0.12
C TYR A 164 0.31 -4.06 -0.57
N ALA A 165 0.34 -2.85 -0.01
CA ALA A 165 -0.25 -1.66 -0.61
C ALA A 165 0.79 -0.55 -0.69
N ILE A 166 0.71 0.30 -1.74
CA ILE A 166 1.48 1.54 -1.87
C ILE A 166 0.49 2.66 -2.18
N ALA A 167 0.63 3.79 -1.48
CA ALA A 167 -0.15 4.98 -1.77
C ALA A 167 0.71 6.24 -1.69
N PRO A 168 0.41 7.26 -2.51
CA PRO A 168 0.98 8.59 -2.35
C PRO A 168 0.40 9.27 -1.11
N VAL A 169 1.25 9.98 -0.37
CA VAL A 169 0.87 10.82 0.76
C VAL A 169 1.58 12.16 0.64
N THR A 170 0.97 13.22 1.22
CA THR A 170 1.59 14.54 1.28
C THR A 170 1.89 14.89 2.73
N VAL A 171 3.10 15.38 2.99
CA VAL A 171 3.48 15.88 4.30
C VAL A 171 2.70 17.16 4.61
N SER A 172 2.08 17.22 5.78
CA SER A 172 1.25 18.32 6.25
C SER A 172 1.61 18.65 7.70
N ALA A 173 1.16 19.79 8.20
CA ALA A 173 1.16 20.07 9.64
C ALA A 173 -0.20 19.72 10.23
N ILE A 174 -0.21 19.19 11.45
CA ILE A 174 -1.42 19.12 12.25
C ILE A 174 -1.73 20.56 12.68
N VAL A 175 -2.88 21.06 12.28
CA VAL A 175 -3.39 22.35 12.77
C VAL A 175 -4.13 22.05 14.07
N ALA A 176 -3.57 22.49 15.18
CA ALA A 176 -4.28 22.44 16.45
C ALA A 176 -5.45 23.43 16.39
N CYS A 177 -6.62 23.02 16.84
CA CYS A 177 -7.63 23.99 17.23
C CYS A 177 -7.08 24.73 18.45
N ASP A 178 -6.72 26.00 18.30
CA ASP A 178 -6.16 26.83 19.36
C ASP A 178 -7.20 27.22 20.45
N GLY A 179 -8.42 26.70 20.29
CA GLY A 179 -9.53 27.00 21.20
C GLY A 179 -10.04 28.45 21.11
N THR A 180 -9.52 29.24 20.16
CA THR A 180 -10.02 30.59 19.91
C THR A 180 -11.40 30.48 19.27
N ALA A 181 -12.39 30.96 19.94
CA ALA A 181 -13.72 31.04 19.34
C ALA A 181 -13.66 31.89 18.05
N PRO A 182 -14.37 31.50 16.98
CA PRO A 182 -14.43 32.32 15.78
C PRO A 182 -14.77 33.76 16.12
N ALA A 183 -13.96 34.71 15.67
CA ALA A 183 -14.29 36.12 15.81
C ALA A 183 -15.48 36.46 14.90
N GLY A 184 -16.27 37.43 15.29
CA GLY A 184 -17.35 37.92 14.43
C GLY A 184 -18.57 37.00 14.33
N LEU A 185 -18.79 36.11 15.32
CA LEU A 185 -19.99 35.26 15.34
C LEU A 185 -21.23 36.11 15.24
N ASN A 186 -21.97 36.00 14.15
CA ASN A 186 -23.22 36.73 13.92
C ASN A 186 -24.36 35.74 13.71
N VAL A 187 -25.46 35.99 14.38
CA VAL A 187 -26.71 35.23 14.24
C VAL A 187 -27.76 36.14 13.63
N SER A 188 -28.25 35.81 12.45
CA SER A 188 -29.25 36.57 11.74
C SER A 188 -30.39 35.66 11.24
N GLY A 189 -31.46 36.26 10.75
CA GLY A 189 -32.58 35.53 10.18
C GLY A 189 -33.23 34.54 11.15
N VAL A 190 -33.23 34.85 12.44
CA VAL A 190 -33.82 33.98 13.47
C VAL A 190 -35.34 33.96 13.32
N THR A 191 -35.86 32.77 13.10
CA THR A 191 -37.30 32.49 13.06
C THR A 191 -37.63 31.38 14.04
N THR A 192 -38.86 30.98 14.17
CA THR A 192 -39.27 29.83 14.99
C THR A 192 -38.77 28.50 14.45
N ALA A 193 -38.26 28.46 13.23
CA ALA A 193 -37.83 27.23 12.55
C ALA A 193 -36.40 27.29 11.98
N ALA A 194 -35.75 28.45 11.92
CA ALA A 194 -34.42 28.61 11.35
C ALA A 194 -33.63 29.78 11.92
N ALA A 195 -32.29 29.67 11.89
CA ALA A 195 -31.36 30.76 12.15
C ALA A 195 -30.16 30.61 11.20
N VAL A 196 -29.58 31.71 10.76
CA VAL A 196 -28.30 31.71 10.03
C VAL A 196 -27.20 32.08 11.02
N VAL A 197 -26.20 31.24 11.13
CA VAL A 197 -24.99 31.49 11.91
C VAL A 197 -23.83 31.67 10.92
N ALA A 198 -23.16 32.80 10.99
CA ALA A 198 -21.97 33.09 10.21
C ALA A 198 -20.83 33.53 11.13
N TRP A 199 -19.61 33.28 10.68
CA TRP A 199 -18.36 33.70 11.33
C TRP A 199 -17.35 34.10 10.26
N ASP A 200 -16.45 35.00 10.60
CA ASP A 200 -15.33 35.47 9.77
C ASP A 200 -14.10 34.54 9.95
#